data_d931e274a1427871070aae9f940d03b1
#
_entry.id   d931e274a1427871070aae9f940d03b1
#
_cell.length_a   1.000
_cell.length_b   1.000
_cell.length_c   1.000
_cell.angle_alpha   90.00
_cell.angle_beta   90.00
_cell.angle_gamma   90.00
#
_symmetry.space_group_name_H-M   'P 1'
#
loop_
_entity.id
_entity.type
_entity.pdbx_description
1 polymer ?
#
loop_
_entity_poly.entity_id
_entity_poly.type
_entity_poly.pdbx_seq_one_letter_code
_entity_poly.pdbx_strand_id
1 'polypeptide(L)'
;MDSNYFQKIFLKQEQSISKAKSKTLAELDCDLKSFGAYSLNNHVEYLDDGVPFIRGINLKKGRITFNDVIYISNEAHKLLWKSEVRPKTILLSMSGTIGDVAIASESLKYPINSNQDIAKIYCSEQLNPYYLYTFLSSYFGQNYLIREARGSVQQHVFLSQIEKFQIPEFSTIFDKAIESLVKNADLSDSHSKQCYEKSENLLLETLGMANFSPSAEKVNIKSFKDSFAATSRIDAEYYQQKYEEVENKLQQYGYDTFDSFIDNYSTGYPYSSDSYLDEGLPLIRINNIKDGSLDVSDCAFIPLTDIALSPKDLANSGDILISMSGSIGNSCKIPEGIKAVVNQRIMRITTKDFHVDVLPLIINSIVGKSQLERIGTGGVQTNISATDIKQILIPKIEAETQIKIATLVQQSFALKAQSERLLDAAKQAVEIAIETNEDAALAWLASIH
;
A
#
# COMPACT_ATOMS: atom_id res chain seq x y z
N MET A 1 7.62 25.11 -28.69
CA MET A 1 7.22 25.47 -27.31
C MET A 1 6.12 24.49 -26.89
N ASP A 2 6.29 23.79 -25.81
CA ASP A 2 5.27 22.89 -25.29
C ASP A 2 4.17 23.73 -24.63
N SER A 3 2.95 23.71 -25.17
CA SER A 3 1.82 24.49 -24.64
C SER A 3 1.45 24.07 -23.22
N ASN A 4 1.71 22.82 -22.85
CA ASN A 4 1.44 22.28 -21.52
C ASN A 4 2.35 22.90 -20.46
N TYR A 5 3.58 23.27 -20.81
CA TYR A 5 4.54 23.92 -19.91
C TYR A 5 4.07 25.32 -19.45
N PHE A 6 3.29 26.03 -20.28
CA PHE A 6 2.80 27.38 -20.02
C PHE A 6 1.34 27.44 -19.57
N GLN A 7 0.81 26.36 -19.03
CA GLN A 7 -0.54 26.39 -18.47
C GLN A 7 -0.66 27.43 -17.36
N LYS A 8 -1.82 28.08 -17.29
CA LYS A 8 -2.10 29.17 -16.34
C LYS A 8 -1.87 28.77 -14.87
N ILE A 9 -2.06 27.48 -14.57
CA ILE A 9 -1.85 26.93 -13.23
C ILE A 9 -0.37 27.01 -12.80
N PHE A 10 0.55 26.64 -13.70
CA PHE A 10 1.99 26.68 -13.44
C PHE A 10 2.54 28.11 -13.31
N LEU A 11 2.01 29.04 -14.12
CA LEU A 11 2.38 30.45 -14.04
C LEU A 11 1.92 31.10 -12.71
N LYS A 12 0.73 30.76 -12.23
CA LYS A 12 0.25 31.21 -10.92
C LYS A 12 1.12 30.67 -9.78
N GLN A 13 1.50 29.39 -9.88
CA GLN A 13 2.38 28.76 -8.91
C GLN A 13 3.75 29.44 -8.84
N GLU A 14 4.39 29.72 -9.99
CA GLU A 14 5.63 30.48 -10.03
C GLU A 14 5.49 31.83 -9.34
N GLN A 15 4.38 32.54 -9.56
CA GLN A 15 4.11 33.80 -8.89
C GLN A 15 3.99 33.66 -7.36
N SER A 16 3.40 32.55 -6.87
CA SER A 16 3.30 32.30 -5.44
C SER A 16 4.69 32.03 -4.83
N ILE A 17 5.46 31.14 -5.46
CA ILE A 17 6.82 30.80 -4.99
C ILE A 17 7.76 32.00 -5.07
N SER A 18 7.65 32.84 -6.12
CA SER A 18 8.51 34.02 -6.29
C SER A 18 8.26 35.13 -5.26
N LYS A 19 7.13 35.12 -4.55
CA LYS A 19 6.85 36.02 -3.43
C LYS A 19 7.64 35.65 -2.17
N ALA A 20 7.95 34.35 -2.00
CA ALA A 20 8.78 33.88 -0.92
C ALA A 20 10.26 33.95 -1.33
N LYS A 21 11.14 34.19 -0.36
CA LYS A 21 12.57 34.00 -0.57
C LYS A 21 12.81 32.53 -0.88
N SER A 22 13.40 32.24 -2.03
CA SER A 22 13.62 30.87 -2.48
C SER A 22 15.02 30.70 -3.05
N LYS A 23 15.52 29.47 -2.97
CA LYS A 23 16.76 29.01 -3.60
C LYS A 23 16.54 27.73 -4.36
N THR A 24 17.35 27.50 -5.39
CA THR A 24 17.37 26.21 -6.08
C THR A 24 18.01 25.12 -5.21
N LEU A 25 17.69 23.84 -5.50
CA LEU A 25 18.36 22.73 -4.83
C LEU A 25 19.89 22.75 -5.05
N ALA A 26 20.33 23.25 -6.21
CA ALA A 26 21.75 23.46 -6.49
C ALA A 26 22.38 24.53 -5.59
N GLU A 27 21.69 25.68 -5.38
CA GLU A 27 22.15 26.75 -4.48
C GLU A 27 22.11 26.35 -3.00
N LEU A 28 21.32 25.33 -2.66
CA LEU A 28 21.23 24.73 -1.32
C LEU A 28 22.25 23.59 -1.11
N ASP A 29 23.20 23.40 -2.04
CA ASP A 29 24.24 22.36 -2.00
C ASP A 29 23.68 20.94 -1.76
N CYS A 30 22.50 20.63 -2.31
CA CYS A 30 21.94 19.30 -2.27
C CYS A 30 22.67 18.40 -3.29
N ASP A 31 23.03 17.19 -2.85
CA ASP A 31 23.66 16.21 -3.74
C ASP A 31 22.59 15.30 -4.36
N LEU A 32 22.41 15.39 -5.68
CA LEU A 32 21.43 14.62 -6.42
C LEU A 32 22.11 13.49 -7.19
N LYS A 33 21.66 12.27 -6.98
CA LYS A 33 22.19 11.08 -7.64
C LYS A 33 21.09 10.21 -8.25
N SER A 34 21.46 9.49 -9.30
CA SER A 34 20.68 8.36 -9.82
C SER A 34 21.58 7.09 -9.81
N PHE A 35 21.23 6.09 -10.60
CA PHE A 35 21.91 4.79 -10.59
C PHE A 35 23.37 4.82 -11.10
N GLY A 36 23.73 5.71 -12.00
CA GLY A 36 25.00 5.71 -12.71
C GLY A 36 24.90 5.23 -14.16
N ALA A 37 25.91 4.57 -14.71
CA ALA A 37 25.91 4.14 -16.11
C ALA A 37 25.00 2.94 -16.35
N TYR A 38 24.22 2.95 -17.43
CA TYR A 38 23.34 1.85 -17.86
C TYR A 38 24.07 0.50 -18.01
N SER A 39 25.36 0.53 -18.36
CA SER A 39 26.19 -0.66 -18.46
C SER A 39 26.29 -1.47 -17.15
N LEU A 40 26.04 -0.85 -16.01
CA LEU A 40 26.05 -1.54 -14.71
C LEU A 40 24.82 -2.44 -14.51
N ASN A 41 23.71 -2.19 -15.19
CA ASN A 41 22.51 -3.04 -15.13
C ASN A 41 22.80 -4.49 -15.55
N ASN A 42 23.71 -4.70 -16.48
CA ASN A 42 24.07 -6.04 -16.96
C ASN A 42 24.87 -6.86 -15.92
N HIS A 43 25.32 -6.24 -14.83
CA HIS A 43 26.06 -6.87 -13.75
C HIS A 43 25.23 -7.04 -12.46
N VAL A 44 23.94 -6.70 -12.50
CA VAL A 44 23.03 -6.82 -11.37
C VAL A 44 22.15 -8.04 -11.58
N GLU A 45 22.38 -9.06 -10.80
CA GLU A 45 21.48 -10.20 -10.67
C GLU A 45 20.48 -9.93 -9.55
N TYR A 46 19.19 -10.17 -9.84
CA TYR A 46 18.13 -10.06 -8.85
C TYR A 46 17.99 -11.37 -8.08
N LEU A 47 17.91 -11.25 -6.78
CA LEU A 47 17.87 -12.35 -5.82
C LEU A 47 16.57 -12.30 -5.02
N ASP A 48 16.26 -13.41 -4.36
CA ASP A 48 15.13 -13.51 -3.43
C ASP A 48 15.49 -13.00 -2.02
N ASP A 49 16.79 -12.84 -1.73
CA ASP A 49 17.31 -12.32 -0.46
C ASP A 49 18.60 -11.52 -0.67
N GLY A 50 18.93 -10.60 0.25
CA GLY A 50 20.12 -9.76 0.20
C GLY A 50 19.84 -8.30 0.55
N VAL A 51 20.46 -7.37 -0.19
CA VAL A 51 20.22 -5.93 -0.05
C VAL A 51 18.95 -5.53 -0.79
N PRO A 52 17.94 -4.95 -0.11
CA PRO A 52 16.72 -4.49 -0.76
C PRO A 52 17.01 -3.48 -1.88
N PHE A 53 16.40 -3.71 -3.05
CA PHE A 53 16.57 -2.88 -4.24
C PHE A 53 15.26 -2.21 -4.63
N ILE A 54 15.12 -0.93 -4.27
CA ILE A 54 13.90 -0.15 -4.41
C ILE A 54 13.70 0.28 -5.87
N ARG A 55 12.47 0.07 -6.36
CA ARG A 55 12.01 0.51 -7.69
C ARG A 55 10.87 1.52 -7.51
N GLY A 56 10.46 2.22 -8.57
CA GLY A 56 9.36 3.18 -8.53
C GLY A 56 8.09 2.63 -7.87
N ILE A 57 7.75 1.36 -8.16
CA ILE A 57 6.58 0.68 -7.56
C ILE A 57 6.65 0.53 -6.03
N ASN A 58 7.84 0.66 -5.46
CA ASN A 58 8.06 0.60 -4.01
C ASN A 58 7.92 1.97 -3.33
N LEU A 59 7.74 3.06 -4.09
CA LEU A 59 7.40 4.37 -3.55
C LEU A 59 5.90 4.55 -3.57
N LYS A 60 5.24 4.56 -2.42
CA LYS A 60 3.78 4.68 -2.32
C LYS A 60 3.38 5.55 -1.14
N LYS A 61 2.46 6.48 -1.39
CA LYS A 61 1.86 7.33 -0.35
C LYS A 61 2.89 7.98 0.59
N GLY A 62 3.97 8.49 0.01
CA GLY A 62 5.02 9.17 0.75
C GLY A 62 6.04 8.26 1.46
N ARG A 63 6.01 6.95 1.22
CA ARG A 63 6.82 5.95 1.93
C ARG A 63 7.50 4.96 1.01
N ILE A 64 8.56 4.32 1.53
CA ILE A 64 9.17 3.14 0.94
C ILE A 64 8.38 1.92 1.42
N THR A 65 7.89 1.12 0.48
CA THR A 65 7.23 -0.16 0.76
C THR A 65 8.13 -1.31 0.32
N PHE A 66 8.19 -2.36 1.12
CA PHE A 66 8.99 -3.55 0.83
C PHE A 66 8.16 -4.69 0.23
N ASN A 67 6.89 -4.45 -0.06
CA ASN A 67 6.05 -5.38 -0.80
C ASN A 67 6.60 -5.51 -2.23
N ASP A 68 6.78 -6.73 -2.71
CA ASP A 68 7.37 -7.05 -4.02
C ASP A 68 8.76 -6.44 -4.24
N VAL A 69 9.51 -6.19 -3.16
CA VAL A 69 10.89 -5.75 -3.26
C VAL A 69 11.76 -6.89 -3.80
N ILE A 70 12.68 -6.54 -4.69
CA ILE A 70 13.73 -7.44 -5.17
C ILE A 70 15.02 -7.15 -4.42
N TYR A 71 15.94 -8.07 -4.45
CA TYR A 71 17.20 -7.96 -3.72
C TYR A 71 18.39 -8.03 -4.67
N ILE A 72 19.52 -7.51 -4.24
CA ILE A 72 20.81 -7.59 -4.93
C ILE A 72 21.88 -8.09 -3.97
N SER A 73 23.00 -8.60 -4.50
CA SER A 73 24.11 -9.02 -3.68
C SER A 73 24.83 -7.84 -3.01
N ASN A 74 25.59 -8.10 -1.95
CA ASN A 74 26.43 -7.10 -1.30
C ASN A 74 27.52 -6.54 -2.25
N GLU A 75 28.02 -7.33 -3.19
CA GLU A 75 28.96 -6.94 -4.21
C GLU A 75 28.31 -5.96 -5.20
N ALA A 76 27.11 -6.27 -5.68
CA ALA A 76 26.33 -5.37 -6.53
C ALA A 76 26.02 -4.06 -5.80
N HIS A 77 25.62 -4.11 -4.52
CA HIS A 77 25.41 -2.92 -3.72
C HIS A 77 26.62 -2.00 -3.65
N LYS A 78 27.82 -2.57 -3.41
CA LYS A 78 29.08 -1.79 -3.39
C LYS A 78 29.41 -1.19 -4.76
N LEU A 79 29.15 -1.92 -5.84
CA LEU A 79 29.32 -1.43 -7.20
C LEU A 79 28.40 -0.25 -7.50
N LEU A 80 27.18 -0.32 -6.98
CA LEU A 80 26.10 0.67 -7.17
C LEU A 80 26.07 1.73 -6.05
N TRP A 81 27.22 2.13 -5.50
CA TRP A 81 27.30 3.07 -4.37
C TRP A 81 26.59 4.42 -4.62
N LYS A 82 26.45 4.86 -5.89
CA LYS A 82 25.75 6.09 -6.26
C LYS A 82 24.25 6.01 -6.05
N SER A 83 23.68 4.82 -6.02
CA SER A 83 22.25 4.58 -5.81
C SER A 83 21.91 4.05 -4.41
N GLU A 84 22.89 4.06 -3.50
CA GLU A 84 22.68 3.76 -2.10
C GLU A 84 21.61 4.69 -1.50
N VAL A 85 20.69 4.12 -0.71
CA VAL A 85 19.71 4.87 0.06
C VAL A 85 20.20 4.95 1.49
N ARG A 86 20.34 6.17 2.02
CA ARG A 86 20.78 6.45 3.39
C ARG A 86 19.61 7.00 4.22
N PRO A 87 19.68 6.98 5.55
CA PRO A 87 18.70 7.66 6.38
C PRO A 87 18.49 9.12 5.93
N LYS A 88 17.24 9.57 5.91
CA LYS A 88 16.80 10.91 5.47
C LYS A 88 17.01 11.21 3.97
N THR A 89 17.46 10.27 3.16
CA THR A 89 17.47 10.44 1.70
C THR A 89 16.05 10.60 1.20
N ILE A 90 15.82 11.62 0.36
CA ILE A 90 14.56 11.75 -0.35
C ILE A 90 14.67 10.98 -1.66
N LEU A 91 13.69 10.13 -1.90
CA LEU A 91 13.54 9.32 -3.10
C LEU A 91 12.42 9.91 -3.94
N LEU A 92 12.70 10.18 -5.20
CA LEU A 92 11.75 10.72 -6.15
C LEU A 92 11.70 9.86 -7.41
N SER A 93 10.53 9.34 -7.76
CA SER A 93 10.35 8.63 -9.02
C SER A 93 10.45 9.58 -10.21
N MET A 94 11.42 9.32 -11.09
CA MET A 94 11.68 10.12 -12.29
C MET A 94 10.99 9.59 -13.53
N SER A 95 10.46 8.36 -13.51
CA SER A 95 9.90 7.65 -14.65
C SER A 95 8.79 6.70 -14.20
N GLY A 96 7.83 6.41 -15.07
CA GLY A 96 6.68 5.57 -14.74
C GLY A 96 5.67 6.30 -13.86
N THR A 97 5.78 6.18 -12.56
CA THR A 97 4.97 6.92 -11.57
C THR A 97 5.67 8.23 -11.19
N ILE A 98 5.81 9.17 -12.14
CA ILE A 98 6.45 10.46 -11.88
C ILE A 98 5.72 11.17 -10.74
N GLY A 99 6.50 11.66 -9.77
CA GLY A 99 5.96 12.43 -8.65
C GLY A 99 5.78 11.60 -7.38
N ASP A 100 5.93 10.29 -7.41
CA ASP A 100 6.02 9.51 -6.17
C ASP A 100 7.29 9.91 -5.41
N VAL A 101 7.09 10.48 -4.21
CA VAL A 101 8.15 10.94 -3.31
C VAL A 101 8.09 10.14 -2.03
N ALA A 102 9.24 9.75 -1.49
CA ALA A 102 9.35 9.16 -0.16
C ALA A 102 10.61 9.67 0.54
N ILE A 103 10.57 9.72 1.87
CA ILE A 103 11.77 9.94 2.68
C ILE A 103 12.19 8.63 3.33
N ALA A 104 13.49 8.31 3.26
CA ALA A 104 14.04 7.11 3.88
C ALA A 104 14.09 7.30 5.41
N SER A 105 13.18 6.62 6.12
CA SER A 105 13.09 6.69 7.58
C SER A 105 14.36 6.19 8.26
N GLU A 106 14.72 6.83 9.38
CA GLU A 106 15.85 6.40 10.22
C GLU A 106 15.62 5.02 10.86
N SER A 107 14.38 4.56 10.93
CA SER A 107 14.00 3.25 11.50
C SER A 107 14.13 2.07 10.53
N LEU A 108 14.41 2.33 9.23
CA LEU A 108 14.57 1.25 8.24
C LEU A 108 15.84 0.43 8.50
N LYS A 109 15.80 -0.82 8.08
CA LYS A 109 17.00 -1.69 8.09
C LYS A 109 17.86 -1.39 6.87
N TYR A 110 19.07 -0.92 7.08
CA TYR A 110 20.07 -0.66 6.05
C TYR A 110 21.10 -1.77 5.96
N PRO A 111 21.79 -2.00 4.82
CA PRO A 111 21.81 -1.16 3.61
C PRO A 111 20.58 -1.33 2.72
N ILE A 112 20.27 -0.31 1.92
CA ILE A 112 19.21 -0.28 0.90
C ILE A 112 19.79 0.34 -0.36
N ASN A 113 19.38 -0.12 -1.54
CA ASN A 113 19.77 0.43 -2.82
C ASN A 113 18.54 0.71 -3.70
N SER A 114 18.70 1.38 -4.84
CA SER A 114 17.57 1.70 -5.72
C SER A 114 17.94 1.65 -7.20
N ASN A 115 16.93 1.53 -8.07
CA ASN A 115 17.13 1.52 -9.51
C ASN A 115 17.40 2.93 -10.08
N GLN A 116 17.62 2.98 -11.40
CA GLN A 116 17.95 4.21 -12.14
C GLN A 116 16.78 5.20 -12.23
N ASP A 117 15.55 4.76 -12.09
CA ASP A 117 14.35 5.58 -12.26
C ASP A 117 14.00 6.37 -11.00
N ILE A 118 14.83 6.24 -9.96
CA ILE A 118 14.68 6.98 -8.70
C ILE A 118 15.84 7.97 -8.54
N ALA A 119 15.51 9.25 -8.40
CA ALA A 119 16.46 10.26 -7.91
C ALA A 119 16.62 10.11 -6.40
N LYS A 120 17.87 10.17 -5.91
CA LYS A 120 18.23 10.30 -4.51
C LYS A 120 18.67 11.73 -4.26
N ILE A 121 18.00 12.42 -3.34
CA ILE A 121 18.34 13.78 -2.94
C ILE A 121 18.87 13.71 -1.52
N TYR A 122 20.14 14.03 -1.36
CA TYR A 122 20.81 14.16 -0.07
C TYR A 122 20.87 15.63 0.29
N CYS A 123 20.10 16.05 1.29
CA CYS A 123 20.07 17.43 1.72
C CYS A 123 21.38 17.82 2.42
N SER A 124 21.83 19.07 2.19
CA SER A 124 22.88 19.69 2.97
C SER A 124 22.36 20.13 4.35
N GLU A 125 23.23 20.66 5.21
CA GLU A 125 22.84 21.24 6.50
C GLU A 125 21.95 22.50 6.38
N GLN A 126 21.88 23.10 5.18
CA GLN A 126 21.08 24.28 4.90
C GLN A 126 19.59 23.99 4.66
N LEU A 127 19.23 22.73 4.41
CA LEU A 127 17.87 22.34 4.04
C LEU A 127 17.38 21.15 4.89
N ASN A 128 16.28 21.35 5.61
CA ASN A 128 15.66 20.28 6.36
C ASN A 128 15.06 19.22 5.39
N PRO A 129 15.50 17.93 5.44
CA PRO A 129 15.03 16.90 4.53
C PRO A 129 13.53 16.60 4.67
N TYR A 130 12.95 16.75 5.85
CA TYR A 130 11.52 16.55 6.08
C TYR A 130 10.68 17.67 5.46
N TYR A 131 11.18 18.91 5.50
CA TYR A 131 10.56 20.04 4.79
C TYR A 131 10.63 19.81 3.27
N LEU A 132 11.80 19.48 2.71
CA LEU A 132 11.94 19.22 1.27
C LEU A 132 11.05 18.05 0.81
N TYR A 133 11.01 16.96 1.57
CA TYR A 133 10.10 15.85 1.31
C TYR A 133 8.64 16.31 1.25
N THR A 134 8.22 17.11 2.23
CA THR A 134 6.85 17.63 2.31
C THR A 134 6.54 18.59 1.16
N PHE A 135 7.48 19.50 0.83
CA PHE A 135 7.36 20.39 -0.31
C PHE A 135 7.20 19.64 -1.63
N LEU A 136 8.05 18.64 -1.90
CA LEU A 136 7.95 17.82 -3.12
C LEU A 136 6.66 17.02 -3.17
N SER A 137 6.12 16.63 -2.03
CA SER A 137 4.84 15.91 -1.90
C SER A 137 3.60 16.82 -1.94
N SER A 138 3.76 18.14 -1.77
CA SER A 138 2.69 19.14 -1.82
C SER A 138 2.25 19.42 -3.25
N TYR A 139 1.12 20.10 -3.38
CA TYR A 139 0.62 20.61 -4.66
C TYR A 139 1.68 21.36 -5.47
N PHE A 140 2.51 22.19 -4.82
CA PHE A 140 3.57 22.95 -5.49
C PHE A 140 4.68 22.08 -6.06
N GLY A 141 5.18 21.11 -5.28
CA GLY A 141 6.21 20.19 -5.73
C GLY A 141 5.72 19.26 -6.83
N GLN A 142 4.50 18.74 -6.69
CA GLN A 142 3.89 17.87 -7.70
C GLN A 142 3.70 18.60 -9.03
N ASN A 143 3.26 19.84 -9.01
CA ASN A 143 3.14 20.63 -10.24
C ASN A 143 4.49 20.94 -10.90
N TYR A 144 5.58 21.13 -10.13
CA TYR A 144 6.91 21.22 -10.72
C TYR A 144 7.25 19.95 -11.50
N LEU A 145 7.01 18.79 -10.90
CA LEU A 145 7.31 17.49 -11.51
C LEU A 145 6.49 17.25 -12.77
N ILE A 146 5.19 17.54 -12.74
CA ILE A 146 4.29 17.41 -13.88
C ILE A 146 4.72 18.36 -15.02
N ARG A 147 5.07 19.61 -14.69
CA ARG A 147 5.49 20.62 -15.67
C ARG A 147 6.79 20.26 -16.37
N GLU A 148 7.74 19.70 -15.63
CA GLU A 148 9.05 19.34 -16.15
C GLU A 148 9.10 17.98 -16.83
N ALA A 149 8.06 17.15 -16.66
CA ALA A 149 7.96 15.83 -17.27
C ALA A 149 7.99 15.90 -18.79
N ARG A 150 8.88 15.17 -19.42
CA ARG A 150 9.08 15.13 -20.88
C ARG A 150 8.98 13.72 -21.40
N GLY A 151 8.47 13.58 -22.63
CA GLY A 151 8.33 12.32 -23.34
C GLY A 151 6.89 12.07 -23.79
N SER A 152 6.71 11.55 -25.01
CA SER A 152 5.40 11.31 -25.59
C SER A 152 4.84 9.92 -25.28
N VAL A 153 5.71 8.91 -25.04
CA VAL A 153 5.34 7.52 -24.74
C VAL A 153 5.58 7.21 -23.27
N GLN A 154 6.73 7.60 -22.75
CA GLN A 154 7.06 7.49 -21.34
C GLN A 154 7.63 8.84 -20.88
N GLN A 155 6.92 9.48 -19.98
CA GLN A 155 7.39 10.73 -19.41
C GLN A 155 8.55 10.49 -18.47
N HIS A 156 9.49 11.43 -18.42
CA HIS A 156 10.68 11.39 -17.56
C HIS A 156 11.05 12.79 -17.09
N VAL A 157 11.51 12.88 -15.85
CA VAL A 157 12.09 14.09 -15.25
C VAL A 157 13.57 13.83 -15.00
N PHE A 158 14.44 14.76 -15.41
CA PHE A 158 15.89 14.60 -15.29
C PHE A 158 16.43 15.32 -14.05
N LEU A 159 17.55 14.83 -13.48
CA LEU A 159 18.22 15.44 -12.33
C LEU A 159 18.52 16.93 -12.56
N SER A 160 18.99 17.29 -13.77
CA SER A 160 19.27 18.68 -14.14
C SER A 160 18.07 19.60 -14.18
N GLN A 161 16.85 19.07 -14.19
CA GLN A 161 15.61 19.82 -14.03
C GLN A 161 15.27 19.96 -12.55
N ILE A 162 15.38 18.86 -11.78
CA ILE A 162 15.11 18.82 -10.33
C ILE A 162 16.04 19.78 -9.58
N GLU A 163 17.32 19.86 -9.96
CA GLU A 163 18.30 20.80 -9.38
C GLU A 163 17.87 22.27 -9.44
N LYS A 164 17.01 22.62 -10.39
CA LYS A 164 16.53 24.00 -10.63
C LYS A 164 15.23 24.33 -9.90
N PHE A 165 14.62 23.38 -9.18
CA PHE A 165 13.40 23.66 -8.44
C PHE A 165 13.65 24.70 -7.37
N GLN A 166 12.85 25.77 -7.40
CA GLN A 166 12.88 26.85 -6.40
C GLN A 166 12.20 26.36 -5.12
N ILE A 167 12.97 26.28 -4.05
CA ILE A 167 12.51 25.84 -2.73
C ILE A 167 12.36 27.08 -1.87
N PRO A 168 11.13 27.43 -1.42
CA PRO A 168 10.90 28.52 -0.48
C PRO A 168 11.66 28.30 0.83
N GLU A 169 12.29 29.37 1.35
CA GLU A 169 12.98 29.31 2.64
C GLU A 169 12.02 29.82 3.74
N PHE A 170 11.86 29.02 4.78
CA PHE A 170 11.08 29.34 5.97
C PHE A 170 11.96 29.38 7.23
N SER A 171 11.36 29.73 8.36
CA SER A 171 12.11 29.73 9.62
C SER A 171 12.39 28.33 10.13
N THR A 172 13.40 28.20 10.96
CA THR A 172 13.71 26.96 11.67
C THR A 172 12.52 26.48 12.54
N ILE A 173 11.64 27.39 12.97
CA ILE A 173 10.44 27.05 13.75
C ILE A 173 9.48 26.26 12.86
N PHE A 174 9.22 26.76 11.66
CA PHE A 174 8.36 26.11 10.69
C PHE A 174 8.95 24.75 10.26
N ASP A 175 10.23 24.71 9.92
CA ASP A 175 10.93 23.48 9.55
C ASP A 175 10.81 22.40 10.62
N LYS A 176 10.99 22.77 11.91
CA LYS A 176 10.81 21.83 13.03
C LYS A 176 9.37 21.37 13.22
N ALA A 177 8.39 22.23 12.96
CA ALA A 177 6.97 21.85 13.00
C ALA A 177 6.67 20.78 11.93
N ILE A 178 7.12 20.99 10.69
CA ILE A 178 6.97 20.03 9.60
C ILE A 178 7.72 18.70 9.91
N GLU A 179 8.97 18.79 10.37
CA GLU A 179 9.75 17.63 10.79
C GLU A 179 9.02 16.81 11.85
N SER A 180 8.45 17.47 12.85
CA SER A 180 7.69 16.80 13.92
C SER A 180 6.48 16.04 13.37
N LEU A 181 5.72 16.64 12.44
CA LEU A 181 4.56 16.00 11.82
C LEU A 181 4.98 14.74 11.03
N VAL A 182 6.02 14.84 10.20
CA VAL A 182 6.49 13.72 9.39
C VAL A 182 7.06 12.58 10.26
N LYS A 183 7.85 12.92 11.29
CA LYS A 183 8.38 11.92 12.24
C LYS A 183 7.26 11.23 13.04
N ASN A 184 6.27 11.98 13.51
CA ASN A 184 5.12 11.40 14.20
C ASN A 184 4.27 10.53 13.27
N ALA A 185 4.15 10.89 12.00
CA ALA A 185 3.52 10.07 10.99
C ALA A 185 4.26 8.73 10.80
N ASP A 186 5.59 8.77 10.74
CA ASP A 186 6.44 7.56 10.64
C ASP A 186 6.31 6.67 11.86
N LEU A 187 6.31 7.25 13.07
CA LEU A 187 6.10 6.50 14.31
C LEU A 187 4.73 5.85 14.35
N SER A 188 3.67 6.57 13.97
CA SER A 188 2.31 6.03 13.90
C SER A 188 2.20 4.88 12.91
N ASP A 189 2.83 4.97 11.73
CA ASP A 189 2.86 3.89 10.75
C ASP A 189 3.63 2.65 11.26
N SER A 190 4.76 2.87 11.91
CA SER A 190 5.54 1.79 12.52
C SER A 190 4.75 1.06 13.61
N HIS A 191 4.10 1.80 14.49
CA HIS A 191 3.25 1.23 15.54
C HIS A 191 2.01 0.54 14.95
N SER A 192 1.42 1.08 13.86
CA SER A 192 0.34 0.43 13.13
C SER A 192 0.75 -0.97 12.67
N LYS A 193 1.90 -1.10 12.01
CA LYS A 193 2.45 -2.39 11.56
C LYS A 193 2.68 -3.35 12.72
N GLN A 194 3.27 -2.86 13.83
CA GLN A 194 3.49 -3.67 15.02
C GLN A 194 2.18 -4.17 15.65
N CYS A 195 1.14 -3.35 15.69
CA CYS A 195 -0.18 -3.78 16.19
C CYS A 195 -0.79 -4.86 15.30
N TYR A 196 -0.67 -4.72 13.97
CA TYR A 196 -1.16 -5.73 13.04
C TYR A 196 -0.40 -7.06 13.19
N GLU A 197 0.92 -7.02 13.21
CA GLU A 197 1.76 -8.20 13.46
C GLU A 197 1.44 -8.88 14.80
N LYS A 198 1.21 -8.10 15.86
CA LYS A 198 0.78 -8.65 17.16
C LYS A 198 -0.59 -9.32 17.08
N SER A 199 -1.51 -8.78 16.27
CA SER A 199 -2.83 -9.40 16.07
C SER A 199 -2.74 -10.73 15.34
N GLU A 200 -1.87 -10.83 14.32
CA GLU A 200 -1.59 -12.07 13.60
C GLU A 200 -0.91 -13.10 14.52
N ASN A 201 0.10 -12.67 15.28
CA ASN A 201 0.79 -13.56 16.23
C ASN A 201 -0.18 -14.09 17.29
N LEU A 202 -1.03 -13.24 17.86
CA LEU A 202 -2.04 -13.65 18.84
C LEU A 202 -3.03 -14.65 18.23
N LEU A 203 -3.47 -14.45 16.99
CA LEU A 203 -4.29 -15.41 16.24
C LEU A 203 -3.58 -16.76 16.12
N LEU A 204 -2.33 -16.76 15.60
CA LEU A 204 -1.58 -18.00 15.39
C LEU A 204 -1.20 -18.70 16.71
N GLU A 205 -0.86 -17.97 17.75
CA GLU A 205 -0.64 -18.51 19.11
C GLU A 205 -1.90 -19.19 19.64
N THR A 206 -3.06 -18.53 19.49
CA THR A 206 -4.36 -19.10 19.90
C THR A 206 -4.65 -20.43 19.22
N LEU A 207 -4.26 -20.55 17.96
CA LEU A 207 -4.45 -21.77 17.16
C LEU A 207 -3.35 -22.82 17.35
N GLY A 208 -2.35 -22.57 18.19
CA GLY A 208 -1.17 -23.43 18.36
C GLY A 208 -0.29 -23.48 17.09
N MET A 209 -0.29 -22.40 16.31
CA MET A 209 0.43 -22.27 15.03
C MET A 209 1.53 -21.20 15.05
N ALA A 210 1.93 -20.67 16.21
CA ALA A 210 2.90 -19.58 16.33
C ALA A 210 4.24 -19.82 15.59
N ASN A 211 4.72 -21.07 15.61
CA ASN A 211 5.96 -21.47 14.90
C ASN A 211 5.67 -22.50 13.79
N PHE A 212 4.44 -22.49 13.29
CA PHE A 212 4.03 -23.43 12.28
C PHE A 212 4.53 -22.99 10.90
N SER A 213 5.33 -23.83 10.27
CA SER A 213 5.78 -23.67 8.89
C SER A 213 5.37 -24.91 8.13
N PRO A 214 4.43 -24.81 7.18
CA PRO A 214 4.00 -25.98 6.42
C PRO A 214 5.14 -26.48 5.54
N SER A 215 5.07 -27.78 5.20
CA SER A 215 6.06 -28.47 4.38
C SER A 215 6.27 -27.77 3.04
N ALA A 216 7.54 -27.61 2.64
CA ALA A 216 7.92 -27.14 1.31
C ALA A 216 7.98 -28.28 0.27
N GLU A 217 7.65 -29.52 0.66
CA GLU A 217 7.69 -30.67 -0.25
C GLU A 217 6.64 -30.53 -1.36
N LYS A 218 7.09 -30.69 -2.60
CA LYS A 218 6.26 -30.59 -3.80
C LYS A 218 5.62 -31.93 -4.20
N VAL A 219 6.02 -33.02 -3.56
CA VAL A 219 5.54 -34.38 -3.87
C VAL A 219 4.69 -34.88 -2.72
N ASN A 220 3.47 -35.30 -3.03
CA ASN A 220 2.59 -36.02 -2.11
C ASN A 220 1.99 -37.24 -2.81
N ILE A 221 1.99 -38.37 -2.15
CA ILE A 221 1.46 -39.62 -2.69
C ILE A 221 0.07 -39.88 -2.12
N LYS A 222 -0.94 -39.94 -2.98
CA LYS A 222 -2.33 -40.20 -2.62
C LYS A 222 -2.87 -41.43 -3.30
N SER A 223 -3.72 -42.19 -2.59
CA SER A 223 -4.50 -43.24 -3.24
C SER A 223 -5.57 -42.63 -4.16
N PHE A 224 -6.02 -43.38 -5.15
CA PHE A 224 -7.14 -42.97 -6.00
C PHE A 224 -8.41 -42.67 -5.18
N LYS A 225 -8.63 -43.40 -4.10
CA LYS A 225 -9.77 -43.20 -3.19
C LYS A 225 -9.68 -41.85 -2.47
N ASP A 226 -8.47 -41.48 -1.99
CA ASP A 226 -8.25 -40.29 -1.20
C ASP A 226 -7.94 -39.03 -2.09
N SER A 227 -7.91 -39.22 -3.41
CA SER A 227 -7.74 -38.18 -4.40
C SER A 227 -8.97 -38.02 -5.29
N PHE A 228 -8.93 -38.53 -6.51
CA PHE A 228 -9.97 -38.33 -7.53
C PHE A 228 -11.36 -38.80 -7.07
N ALA A 229 -11.45 -39.94 -6.43
CA ALA A 229 -12.74 -40.46 -5.97
C ALA A 229 -13.39 -39.61 -4.87
N ALA A 230 -12.59 -38.91 -4.06
CA ALA A 230 -13.08 -38.04 -2.99
C ALA A 230 -13.38 -36.61 -3.47
N THR A 231 -12.59 -36.07 -4.41
CA THR A 231 -12.62 -34.65 -4.77
C THR A 231 -12.94 -34.36 -6.22
N SER A 232 -12.96 -35.39 -7.08
CA SER A 232 -13.03 -35.29 -8.55
C SER A 232 -11.88 -34.48 -9.18
N ARG A 233 -10.76 -34.29 -8.46
CA ARG A 233 -9.57 -33.56 -8.90
C ARG A 233 -8.37 -34.49 -9.10
N ILE A 234 -7.49 -34.09 -10.04
CA ILE A 234 -6.25 -34.84 -10.38
C ILE A 234 -5.03 -33.92 -10.43
N ASP A 235 -5.19 -32.61 -10.19
CA ASP A 235 -4.13 -31.63 -10.24
C ASP A 235 -3.21 -31.76 -9.00
N ALA A 236 -1.91 -31.86 -9.23
CA ALA A 236 -0.91 -32.09 -8.19
C ALA A 236 -0.85 -30.93 -7.17
N GLU A 237 -1.06 -29.70 -7.63
CA GLU A 237 -1.06 -28.50 -6.79
C GLU A 237 -2.10 -28.57 -5.68
N TYR A 238 -3.28 -29.12 -5.95
CA TYR A 238 -4.34 -29.29 -4.95
C TYR A 238 -3.94 -30.21 -3.80
N TYR A 239 -3.11 -31.22 -4.08
CA TYR A 239 -2.72 -32.24 -3.12
C TYR A 239 -1.38 -31.99 -2.43
N GLN A 240 -0.82 -30.76 -2.51
CA GLN A 240 0.39 -30.45 -1.78
C GLN A 240 0.20 -30.63 -0.27
N GLN A 241 1.19 -31.20 0.38
CA GLN A 241 1.16 -31.55 1.82
C GLN A 241 0.90 -30.34 2.71
N LYS A 242 1.41 -29.18 2.35
CA LYS A 242 1.24 -27.92 3.08
C LYS A 242 -0.23 -27.59 3.42
N TYR A 243 -1.15 -27.88 2.50
CA TYR A 243 -2.57 -27.59 2.70
C TYR A 243 -3.22 -28.55 3.71
N GLU A 244 -2.86 -29.82 3.66
CA GLU A 244 -3.35 -30.82 4.61
C GLU A 244 -2.84 -30.57 6.03
N GLU A 245 -1.60 -30.13 6.15
CA GLU A 245 -1.01 -29.79 7.45
C GLU A 245 -1.76 -28.63 8.13
N VAL A 246 -2.12 -27.58 7.38
CA VAL A 246 -2.94 -26.46 7.90
C VAL A 246 -4.35 -26.96 8.27
N GLU A 247 -4.99 -27.72 7.40
CA GLU A 247 -6.34 -28.26 7.65
C GLU A 247 -6.36 -29.17 8.89
N ASN A 248 -5.38 -30.05 9.05
CA ASN A 248 -5.25 -30.91 10.23
C ASN A 248 -5.11 -30.10 11.52
N LYS A 249 -4.37 -29.00 11.51
CA LYS A 249 -4.26 -28.09 12.66
C LYS A 249 -5.61 -27.48 13.03
N LEU A 250 -6.36 -27.00 12.03
CA LEU A 250 -7.69 -26.45 12.23
C LEU A 250 -8.66 -27.49 12.79
N GLN A 251 -8.61 -28.72 12.27
CA GLN A 251 -9.45 -29.83 12.75
C GLN A 251 -9.16 -30.16 14.22
N GLN A 252 -7.90 -30.11 14.65
CA GLN A 252 -7.52 -30.33 16.04
C GLN A 252 -8.01 -29.22 16.97
N TYR A 253 -8.00 -27.97 16.51
CA TYR A 253 -8.46 -26.82 17.30
C TYR A 253 -10.00 -26.76 17.42
N GLY A 254 -10.71 -27.12 16.36
CA GLY A 254 -12.15 -26.97 16.19
C GLY A 254 -12.52 -25.85 15.25
N TYR A 255 -13.50 -26.08 14.40
CA TYR A 255 -13.88 -25.17 13.33
C TYR A 255 -15.38 -25.25 13.01
N ASP A 256 -15.86 -24.22 12.27
CA ASP A 256 -17.08 -24.29 11.47
C ASP A 256 -16.77 -23.85 10.03
N THR A 257 -17.68 -24.11 9.10
CA THR A 257 -17.56 -23.56 7.74
C THR A 257 -17.81 -22.06 7.75
N PHE A 258 -17.18 -21.32 6.85
CA PHE A 258 -17.38 -19.88 6.74
C PHE A 258 -18.85 -19.51 6.50
N ASP A 259 -19.60 -20.35 5.79
CA ASP A 259 -21.06 -20.21 5.56
C ASP A 259 -21.84 -20.00 6.86
N SER A 260 -21.40 -20.61 7.97
CA SER A 260 -22.05 -20.49 9.28
C SER A 260 -22.04 -19.06 9.84
N PHE A 261 -21.04 -18.26 9.43
CA PHE A 261 -20.83 -16.88 9.89
C PHE A 261 -21.32 -15.84 8.88
N ILE A 262 -21.91 -16.27 7.77
CA ILE A 262 -22.47 -15.39 6.74
C ILE A 262 -23.94 -15.17 7.00
N ASP A 263 -24.35 -13.91 7.18
CA ASP A 263 -25.76 -13.52 7.23
C ASP A 263 -26.30 -13.27 5.80
N ASN A 264 -25.58 -12.47 5.01
CA ASN A 264 -25.91 -12.18 3.63
C ASN A 264 -24.64 -12.00 2.80
N TYR A 265 -24.71 -12.27 1.48
CA TYR A 265 -23.60 -12.04 0.56
C TYR A 265 -24.07 -11.66 -0.85
N SER A 266 -23.14 -11.06 -1.60
CA SER A 266 -23.25 -10.87 -3.05
C SER A 266 -21.90 -11.04 -3.72
N THR A 267 -21.85 -11.11 -5.04
CA THR A 267 -20.62 -11.40 -5.81
C THR A 267 -20.21 -10.27 -6.75
N GLY A 268 -20.78 -9.09 -6.51
CA GLY A 268 -20.54 -7.89 -7.30
C GLY A 268 -21.27 -7.87 -8.63
N TYR A 269 -21.38 -6.68 -9.20
CA TYR A 269 -22.04 -6.44 -10.50
C TYR A 269 -21.01 -5.99 -11.56
N PRO A 270 -21.11 -6.44 -12.83
CA PRO A 270 -20.17 -6.09 -13.88
C PRO A 270 -20.44 -4.69 -14.45
N TYR A 271 -20.11 -3.64 -13.68
CA TYR A 271 -20.21 -2.26 -14.18
C TYR A 271 -19.29 -2.05 -15.37
N SER A 272 -19.82 -1.40 -16.43
CA SER A 272 -19.04 -1.08 -17.62
C SER A 272 -18.07 0.06 -17.35
N SER A 273 -16.84 -0.06 -17.86
CA SER A 273 -15.85 1.03 -17.80
C SER A 273 -16.32 2.31 -18.50
N ASP A 274 -17.26 2.20 -19.45
CA ASP A 274 -17.82 3.35 -20.16
C ASP A 274 -18.69 4.23 -19.27
N SER A 275 -19.15 3.71 -18.14
CA SER A 275 -19.94 4.45 -17.14
C SER A 275 -19.09 5.07 -16.02
N TYR A 276 -17.76 4.93 -16.06
CA TYR A 276 -16.89 5.46 -15.01
C TYR A 276 -16.81 6.98 -15.07
N LEU A 277 -16.84 7.59 -13.91
CA LEU A 277 -16.77 9.03 -13.67
C LEU A 277 -15.53 9.36 -12.82
N ASP A 278 -15.18 10.65 -12.80
CA ASP A 278 -14.13 11.18 -11.92
C ASP A 278 -14.64 11.38 -10.49
N GLU A 279 -15.96 11.56 -10.31
CA GLU A 279 -16.62 11.74 -9.01
C GLU A 279 -17.96 10.99 -8.98
N GLY A 280 -18.39 10.54 -7.83
CA GLY A 280 -19.66 9.84 -7.63
C GLY A 280 -19.63 8.82 -6.52
N LEU A 281 -20.32 7.70 -6.71
CA LEU A 281 -20.27 6.57 -5.78
C LEU A 281 -19.02 5.73 -6.06
N PRO A 282 -18.14 5.48 -5.07
CA PRO A 282 -16.96 4.64 -5.25
C PRO A 282 -17.31 3.23 -5.75
N LEU A 283 -16.63 2.77 -6.78
CA LEU A 283 -16.71 1.42 -7.30
C LEU A 283 -15.48 0.62 -6.83
N ILE A 284 -15.69 -0.29 -5.92
CA ILE A 284 -14.62 -1.16 -5.42
C ILE A 284 -14.32 -2.24 -6.46
N ARG A 285 -13.07 -2.26 -6.92
CA ARG A 285 -12.50 -3.27 -7.82
C ARG A 285 -11.48 -4.11 -7.05
N ILE A 286 -11.08 -5.25 -7.61
CA ILE A 286 -10.14 -6.19 -6.98
C ILE A 286 -8.84 -5.49 -6.53
N ASN A 287 -8.32 -4.57 -7.33
CA ASN A 287 -7.11 -3.81 -7.01
C ASN A 287 -7.23 -2.86 -5.81
N ASN A 288 -8.46 -2.53 -5.39
CA ASN A 288 -8.71 -1.73 -4.19
C ASN A 288 -8.66 -2.55 -2.90
N ILE A 289 -8.81 -3.88 -2.97
CA ILE A 289 -8.73 -4.78 -1.82
C ILE A 289 -7.28 -5.16 -1.60
N LYS A 290 -6.71 -4.73 -0.48
CA LYS A 290 -5.38 -5.10 -0.04
C LYS A 290 -5.48 -6.11 1.11
N ASP A 291 -4.36 -6.67 1.50
CA ASP A 291 -4.26 -7.52 2.67
C ASP A 291 -4.67 -6.72 3.93
N GLY A 292 -5.86 -7.00 4.43
CA GLY A 292 -6.45 -6.36 5.60
C GLY A 292 -7.02 -4.94 5.42
N SER A 293 -6.84 -4.26 4.29
CA SER A 293 -7.27 -2.86 4.13
C SER A 293 -7.91 -2.56 2.77
N LEU A 294 -8.83 -1.59 2.76
CA LEU A 294 -9.44 -1.04 1.54
C LEU A 294 -8.69 0.22 1.11
N ASP A 295 -8.20 0.24 -0.12
CA ASP A 295 -7.57 1.41 -0.72
C ASP A 295 -8.54 2.08 -1.71
N VAL A 296 -9.14 3.18 -1.31
CA VAL A 296 -10.09 3.95 -2.13
C VAL A 296 -9.45 5.10 -2.89
N SER A 297 -8.13 5.32 -2.76
CA SER A 297 -7.44 6.46 -3.37
C SER A 297 -7.41 6.41 -4.91
N ASP A 298 -7.54 5.22 -5.49
CA ASP A 298 -7.58 4.97 -6.95
C ASP A 298 -8.88 4.22 -7.33
N CYS A 299 -10.00 4.60 -6.72
CA CYS A 299 -11.29 4.06 -7.09
C CYS A 299 -11.80 4.71 -8.38
N ALA A 300 -12.44 3.91 -9.23
CA ALA A 300 -13.38 4.44 -10.20
C ALA A 300 -14.67 4.86 -9.47
N PHE A 301 -15.43 5.75 -10.08
CA PHE A 301 -16.73 6.17 -9.55
C PHE A 301 -17.82 5.86 -10.57
N ILE A 302 -19.04 5.68 -10.09
CA ILE A 302 -20.22 5.50 -10.93
C ILE A 302 -21.32 6.47 -10.53
N PRO A 303 -22.31 6.73 -11.41
CA PRO A 303 -23.49 7.53 -11.07
C PRO A 303 -24.26 6.93 -9.89
N LEU A 304 -24.79 7.76 -9.00
CA LEU A 304 -25.63 7.30 -7.89
C LEU A 304 -26.87 6.52 -8.34
N THR A 305 -27.36 6.80 -9.53
CA THR A 305 -28.48 6.10 -10.17
C THR A 305 -28.21 4.63 -10.41
N ASP A 306 -26.92 4.28 -10.63
CA ASP A 306 -26.50 2.93 -10.99
C ASP A 306 -26.56 1.94 -9.83
N ILE A 307 -26.81 2.42 -8.59
CA ILE A 307 -27.14 1.55 -7.45
C ILE A 307 -28.37 0.69 -7.79
N ALA A 308 -29.32 1.23 -8.57
CA ALA A 308 -30.53 0.52 -8.96
C ALA A 308 -30.24 -0.72 -9.85
N LEU A 309 -29.07 -0.80 -10.50
CA LEU A 309 -28.68 -1.96 -11.32
C LEU A 309 -28.43 -3.19 -10.46
N SER A 310 -27.85 -3.01 -9.26
CA SER A 310 -27.63 -4.12 -8.32
C SER A 310 -27.61 -3.61 -6.87
N PRO A 311 -28.76 -3.38 -6.24
CA PRO A 311 -28.83 -2.90 -4.86
C PRO A 311 -28.15 -3.85 -3.84
N LYS A 312 -28.11 -5.14 -4.15
CA LYS A 312 -27.47 -6.17 -3.29
C LYS A 312 -25.94 -6.03 -3.22
N ASP A 313 -25.33 -5.36 -4.21
CA ASP A 313 -23.87 -5.14 -4.28
C ASP A 313 -23.45 -3.78 -3.68
N LEU A 314 -24.39 -3.09 -3.05
CA LEU A 314 -24.10 -1.93 -2.22
C LEU A 314 -23.42 -2.40 -0.93
N ALA A 315 -22.18 -1.96 -0.72
CA ALA A 315 -21.39 -2.27 0.46
C ALA A 315 -21.42 -1.09 1.43
N ASN A 316 -21.63 -1.39 2.68
CA ASN A 316 -21.71 -0.44 3.78
C ASN A 316 -20.60 -0.68 4.81
N SER A 317 -20.38 0.29 5.68
CA SER A 317 -19.46 0.16 6.81
C SER A 317 -19.69 -1.15 7.56
N GLY A 318 -18.61 -1.90 7.83
CA GLY A 318 -18.68 -3.18 8.51
C GLY A 318 -18.84 -4.41 7.60
N ASP A 319 -19.22 -4.25 6.33
CA ASP A 319 -19.21 -5.35 5.37
C ASP A 319 -17.78 -5.83 5.12
N ILE A 320 -17.60 -7.12 4.88
CA ILE A 320 -16.32 -7.73 4.51
C ILE A 320 -16.30 -7.97 3.00
N LEU A 321 -15.16 -7.66 2.38
CA LEU A 321 -14.90 -7.92 0.98
C LEU A 321 -13.80 -8.98 0.85
N ILE A 322 -13.98 -9.91 -0.11
CA ILE A 322 -13.01 -10.95 -0.45
C ILE A 322 -12.83 -10.99 -1.96
N SER A 323 -11.59 -10.90 -2.44
CA SER A 323 -11.28 -11.03 -3.86
C SER A 323 -11.40 -12.48 -4.33
N MET A 324 -12.14 -12.67 -5.44
CA MET A 324 -12.41 -13.99 -6.04
C MET A 324 -11.52 -14.31 -7.24
N SER A 325 -10.72 -13.36 -7.70
CA SER A 325 -9.76 -13.52 -8.80
C SER A 325 -8.57 -12.57 -8.64
N GLY A 326 -7.51 -12.76 -9.43
CA GLY A 326 -6.27 -12.00 -9.30
C GLY A 326 -5.55 -12.35 -7.98
N SER A 327 -5.44 -11.41 -7.06
CA SER A 327 -4.94 -11.67 -5.70
C SER A 327 -6.02 -12.36 -4.88
N ILE A 328 -6.24 -13.65 -5.15
CA ILE A 328 -7.30 -14.44 -4.52
C ILE A 328 -7.18 -14.42 -3.01
N GLY A 329 -8.33 -14.22 -2.35
CA GLY A 329 -8.43 -14.28 -0.90
C GLY A 329 -7.98 -13.02 -0.18
N ASN A 330 -7.50 -11.98 -0.87
CA ASN A 330 -7.34 -10.70 -0.18
C ASN A 330 -8.68 -10.26 0.39
N SER A 331 -8.69 -9.97 1.69
CA SER A 331 -9.90 -9.62 2.41
C SER A 331 -9.71 -8.34 3.23
N CYS A 332 -10.74 -7.53 3.30
CA CYS A 332 -10.78 -6.34 4.14
C CYS A 332 -12.20 -6.05 4.64
N LYS A 333 -12.30 -5.28 5.71
CA LYS A 333 -13.55 -4.67 6.16
C LYS A 333 -13.74 -3.31 5.49
N ILE A 334 -14.97 -2.96 5.14
CA ILE A 334 -15.34 -1.60 4.73
C ILE A 334 -15.23 -0.68 5.96
N PRO A 335 -14.38 0.38 5.90
CA PRO A 335 -14.24 1.33 7.00
C PRO A 335 -15.52 2.12 7.29
N GLU A 336 -15.58 2.72 8.49
CA GLU A 336 -16.69 3.62 8.83
C GLU A 336 -16.76 4.82 7.90
N GLY A 337 -17.99 5.25 7.58
CA GLY A 337 -18.24 6.40 6.71
C GLY A 337 -18.12 6.10 5.21
N ILE A 338 -17.63 4.92 4.81
CA ILE A 338 -17.54 4.53 3.40
C ILE A 338 -18.81 3.78 2.99
N LYS A 339 -19.40 4.24 1.88
CA LYS A 339 -20.45 3.59 1.13
C LYS A 339 -19.99 3.45 -0.31
N ALA A 340 -20.05 2.25 -0.86
CA ALA A 340 -19.51 1.93 -2.18
C ALA A 340 -20.32 0.84 -2.85
N VAL A 341 -20.18 0.67 -4.16
CA VAL A 341 -20.66 -0.52 -4.85
C VAL A 341 -19.48 -1.45 -5.16
N VAL A 342 -19.81 -2.72 -5.30
CA VAL A 342 -18.78 -3.77 -5.50
C VAL A 342 -18.85 -4.27 -6.93
N ASN A 343 -17.70 -4.26 -7.61
CA ASN A 343 -17.58 -4.80 -8.96
C ASN A 343 -17.56 -6.33 -8.93
N GLN A 344 -17.83 -6.95 -10.08
CA GLN A 344 -17.76 -8.41 -10.25
C GLN A 344 -16.43 -9.00 -9.74
N ARG A 345 -16.46 -10.26 -9.33
CA ARG A 345 -15.29 -10.98 -8.79
C ARG A 345 -14.84 -10.54 -7.39
N ILE A 346 -15.72 -9.90 -6.67
CA ILE A 346 -15.55 -9.60 -5.25
C ILE A 346 -16.76 -10.16 -4.52
N MET A 347 -16.54 -10.96 -3.50
CA MET A 347 -17.59 -11.39 -2.59
C MET A 347 -17.73 -10.36 -1.48
N ARG A 348 -18.91 -9.72 -1.38
CA ARG A 348 -19.32 -8.86 -0.26
C ARG A 348 -20.10 -9.70 0.73
N ILE A 349 -19.81 -9.56 2.01
CA ILE A 349 -20.39 -10.38 3.07
C ILE A 349 -20.82 -9.48 4.23
N THR A 350 -22.03 -9.69 4.71
CA THR A 350 -22.47 -9.27 6.05
C THR A 350 -22.33 -10.47 6.98
N THR A 351 -21.68 -10.30 8.12
CA THR A 351 -21.37 -11.40 9.04
C THR A 351 -22.29 -11.44 10.24
N LYS A 352 -22.43 -12.61 10.83
CA LYS A 352 -23.09 -12.87 12.10
C LYS A 352 -22.20 -13.74 13.01
N ASP A 353 -22.40 -13.65 14.30
CA ASP A 353 -21.81 -14.52 15.31
C ASP A 353 -20.26 -14.60 15.32
N PHE A 354 -19.59 -13.67 14.62
CA PHE A 354 -18.14 -13.55 14.58
C PHE A 354 -17.71 -12.09 14.42
N HIS A 355 -16.59 -11.71 15.04
CA HIS A 355 -16.13 -10.33 15.02
C HIS A 355 -15.65 -9.89 13.63
N VAL A 356 -16.19 -8.81 13.09
CA VAL A 356 -15.95 -8.32 11.73
C VAL A 356 -14.49 -7.92 11.46
N ASP A 357 -13.72 -7.53 12.47
CA ASP A 357 -12.29 -7.19 12.32
C ASP A 357 -11.39 -8.43 12.36
N VAL A 358 -11.88 -9.56 12.88
CA VAL A 358 -11.08 -10.78 13.02
C VAL A 358 -11.19 -11.67 11.77
N LEU A 359 -12.36 -11.72 11.14
CA LEU A 359 -12.55 -12.56 9.93
C LEU A 359 -11.60 -12.19 8.78
N PRO A 360 -11.41 -10.92 8.39
CA PRO A 360 -10.43 -10.58 7.37
C PRO A 360 -8.99 -10.99 7.76
N LEU A 361 -8.63 -10.86 9.03
CA LEU A 361 -7.32 -11.30 9.53
C LEU A 361 -7.13 -12.81 9.36
N ILE A 362 -8.13 -13.63 9.70
CA ILE A 362 -8.10 -15.09 9.50
C ILE A 362 -7.95 -15.41 8.01
N ILE A 363 -8.76 -14.77 7.15
CA ILE A 363 -8.75 -15.02 5.71
C ILE A 363 -7.40 -14.66 5.08
N ASN A 364 -6.78 -13.56 5.53
CA ASN A 364 -5.47 -13.11 5.06
C ASN A 364 -4.29 -13.87 5.69
N SER A 365 -4.50 -14.57 6.80
CA SER A 365 -3.46 -15.39 7.43
C SER A 365 -3.19 -16.68 6.66
N ILE A 366 -2.18 -17.44 7.10
CA ILE A 366 -1.89 -18.76 6.55
C ILE A 366 -3.11 -19.69 6.59
N VAL A 367 -4.01 -19.50 7.55
CA VAL A 367 -5.24 -20.29 7.73
C VAL A 367 -6.19 -20.15 6.53
N GLY A 368 -6.52 -18.91 6.15
CA GLY A 368 -7.42 -18.65 5.02
C GLY A 368 -6.70 -18.76 3.68
N LYS A 369 -5.51 -18.16 3.56
CA LYS A 369 -4.74 -18.15 2.29
C LYS A 369 -4.47 -19.55 1.77
N SER A 370 -4.00 -20.48 2.62
CA SER A 370 -3.71 -21.84 2.17
C SER A 370 -4.94 -22.57 1.66
N GLN A 371 -6.09 -22.40 2.29
CA GLN A 371 -7.34 -23.02 1.84
C GLN A 371 -7.81 -22.42 0.49
N LEU A 372 -7.75 -21.10 0.34
CA LEU A 372 -8.15 -20.42 -0.89
C LEU A 372 -7.18 -20.68 -2.05
N GLU A 373 -5.88 -20.74 -1.79
CA GLU A 373 -4.87 -21.20 -2.76
C GLU A 373 -5.15 -22.62 -3.23
N ARG A 374 -5.38 -23.55 -2.30
CA ARG A 374 -5.70 -24.95 -2.62
C ARG A 374 -6.89 -25.08 -3.55
N ILE A 375 -7.96 -24.33 -3.28
CA ILE A 375 -9.20 -24.36 -4.09
C ILE A 375 -8.95 -23.72 -5.46
N GLY A 376 -8.21 -22.62 -5.49
CA GLY A 376 -7.95 -21.79 -6.67
C GLY A 376 -6.98 -22.38 -7.68
N THR A 377 -6.50 -23.60 -7.52
CA THR A 377 -5.55 -24.23 -8.45
C THR A 377 -6.14 -24.43 -9.85
N GLY A 378 -5.37 -24.17 -10.86
CA GLY A 378 -5.66 -24.51 -12.27
C GLY A 378 -5.83 -23.31 -13.20
N GLY A 379 -4.92 -23.15 -14.15
CA GLY A 379 -5.00 -22.25 -15.30
C GLY A 379 -4.30 -20.89 -15.15
N VAL A 380 -4.25 -20.16 -16.25
CA VAL A 380 -3.52 -18.88 -16.37
C VAL A 380 -4.15 -17.77 -15.52
N GLN A 381 -5.44 -17.87 -15.20
CA GLN A 381 -6.14 -16.95 -14.32
C GLN A 381 -6.97 -17.74 -13.32
N THR A 382 -6.51 -17.75 -12.08
CA THR A 382 -7.17 -18.44 -10.99
C THR A 382 -8.43 -17.68 -10.57
N ASN A 383 -9.55 -18.40 -10.49
CA ASN A 383 -10.82 -17.87 -10.00
C ASN A 383 -11.42 -18.86 -9.00
N ILE A 384 -11.98 -18.32 -7.93
CA ILE A 384 -12.76 -19.09 -6.95
C ILE A 384 -14.22 -18.64 -6.95
N SER A 385 -15.12 -19.55 -6.65
CA SER A 385 -16.55 -19.23 -6.56
C SER A 385 -16.93 -18.82 -5.13
N ALA A 386 -18.07 -18.14 -4.99
CA ALA A 386 -18.62 -17.86 -3.66
C ALA A 386 -18.94 -19.16 -2.89
N THR A 387 -19.33 -20.22 -3.60
CA THR A 387 -19.59 -21.53 -2.98
C THR A 387 -18.31 -22.11 -2.38
N ASP A 388 -17.18 -21.97 -3.07
CA ASP A 388 -15.88 -22.44 -2.56
C ASP A 388 -15.45 -21.65 -1.33
N ILE A 389 -15.57 -20.31 -1.36
CA ILE A 389 -15.24 -19.45 -0.23
C ILE A 389 -16.07 -19.81 1.00
N LYS A 390 -17.36 -20.10 0.82
CA LYS A 390 -18.27 -20.48 1.92
C LYS A 390 -17.88 -21.78 2.61
N GLN A 391 -17.12 -22.65 1.97
CA GLN A 391 -16.69 -23.95 2.50
C GLN A 391 -15.35 -23.91 3.24
N ILE A 392 -14.59 -22.78 3.21
CA ILE A 392 -13.36 -22.72 3.98
C ILE A 392 -13.64 -22.85 5.49
N LEU A 393 -12.68 -23.41 6.21
CA LEU A 393 -12.78 -23.66 7.64
C LEU A 393 -12.35 -22.42 8.42
N ILE A 394 -13.20 -21.96 9.31
CA ILE A 394 -12.94 -20.84 10.22
C ILE A 394 -12.82 -21.42 11.65
N PRO A 395 -11.70 -21.15 12.36
CA PRO A 395 -11.47 -21.66 13.71
C PRO A 395 -12.48 -21.08 14.71
N LYS A 396 -12.91 -21.91 15.68
CA LYS A 396 -13.81 -21.52 16.78
C LYS A 396 -13.06 -20.77 17.86
N ILE A 397 -12.83 -19.49 17.64
CA ILE A 397 -12.14 -18.63 18.60
C ILE A 397 -13.16 -18.07 19.60
N GLU A 398 -12.84 -18.18 20.90
CA GLU A 398 -13.69 -17.64 21.97
C GLU A 398 -13.86 -16.13 21.83
N ALA A 399 -15.04 -15.61 22.20
CA ALA A 399 -15.40 -14.20 22.06
C ALA A 399 -14.42 -13.24 22.73
N GLU A 400 -13.91 -13.58 23.92
CA GLU A 400 -12.92 -12.76 24.63
C GLU A 400 -11.61 -12.63 23.83
N THR A 401 -11.15 -13.70 23.19
CA THR A 401 -9.95 -13.71 22.35
C THR A 401 -10.20 -12.95 21.05
N GLN A 402 -11.39 -13.09 20.44
CA GLN A 402 -11.77 -12.29 19.27
C GLN A 402 -11.72 -10.78 19.58
N ILE A 403 -12.20 -10.35 20.76
CA ILE A 403 -12.15 -8.94 21.19
C ILE A 403 -10.69 -8.46 21.34
N LYS A 404 -9.81 -9.27 21.93
CA LYS A 404 -8.38 -8.91 22.06
C LYS A 404 -7.71 -8.73 20.68
N ILE A 405 -7.94 -9.64 19.76
CA ILE A 405 -7.43 -9.57 18.39
C ILE A 405 -8.00 -8.35 17.68
N ALA A 406 -9.33 -8.16 17.73
CA ALA A 406 -10.01 -7.02 17.10
C ALA A 406 -9.50 -5.67 17.62
N THR A 407 -9.22 -5.56 18.91
CA THR A 407 -8.64 -4.35 19.51
C THR A 407 -7.30 -3.99 18.88
N LEU A 408 -6.41 -4.96 18.68
CA LEU A 408 -5.12 -4.75 18.02
C LEU A 408 -5.28 -4.34 16.55
N VAL A 409 -6.19 -4.98 15.82
CA VAL A 409 -6.51 -4.64 14.43
C VAL A 409 -7.04 -3.20 14.33
N GLN A 410 -8.00 -2.84 15.20
CA GLN A 410 -8.57 -1.49 15.24
C GLN A 410 -7.53 -0.43 15.60
N GLN A 411 -6.65 -0.72 16.57
CA GLN A 411 -5.52 0.16 16.92
C GLN A 411 -4.58 0.35 15.72
N SER A 412 -4.27 -0.72 15.00
CA SER A 412 -3.46 -0.65 13.78
C SER A 412 -4.08 0.32 12.76
N PHE A 413 -5.36 0.16 12.44
CA PHE A 413 -6.02 1.04 11.47
C PHE A 413 -6.14 2.49 11.95
N ALA A 414 -6.40 2.72 13.24
CA ALA A 414 -6.43 4.07 13.80
C ALA A 414 -5.08 4.78 13.69
N LEU A 415 -3.98 4.08 14.00
CA LEU A 415 -2.61 4.58 13.87
C LEU A 415 -2.24 4.86 12.40
N LYS A 416 -2.65 4.00 11.47
CA LYS A 416 -2.46 4.22 10.04
C LYS A 416 -3.17 5.48 9.56
N ALA A 417 -4.43 5.64 9.92
CA ALA A 417 -5.22 6.83 9.59
C ALA A 417 -4.62 8.11 10.24
N GLN A 418 -4.11 8.02 11.47
CA GLN A 418 -3.39 9.10 12.11
C GLN A 418 -2.14 9.49 11.33
N SER A 419 -1.38 8.51 10.89
CA SER A 419 -0.18 8.73 10.08
C SER A 419 -0.49 9.46 8.76
N GLU A 420 -1.52 9.04 8.05
CA GLU A 420 -1.97 9.68 6.80
C GLU A 420 -2.41 11.13 7.07
N ARG A 421 -3.21 11.38 8.11
CA ARG A 421 -3.63 12.74 8.50
C ARG A 421 -2.45 13.67 8.83
N LEU A 422 -1.42 13.16 9.51
CA LEU A 422 -0.23 13.95 9.85
C LEU A 422 0.57 14.35 8.60
N LEU A 423 0.71 13.45 7.62
CA LEU A 423 1.36 13.77 6.34
C LEU A 423 0.54 14.77 5.53
N ASP A 424 -0.77 14.64 5.51
CA ASP A 424 -1.64 15.60 4.81
C ASP A 424 -1.60 16.98 5.49
N ALA A 425 -1.59 17.02 6.82
CA ALA A 425 -1.42 18.25 7.57
C ALA A 425 -0.07 18.93 7.27
N ALA A 426 1.01 18.16 7.18
CA ALA A 426 2.31 18.70 6.81
C ALA A 426 2.29 19.34 5.41
N LYS A 427 1.71 18.64 4.41
CA LYS A 427 1.57 19.16 3.03
C LYS A 427 0.74 20.45 3.01
N GLN A 428 -0.41 20.44 3.66
CA GLN A 428 -1.30 21.61 3.71
C GLN A 428 -0.65 22.80 4.41
N ALA A 429 0.13 22.58 5.48
CA ALA A 429 0.86 23.64 6.14
C ALA A 429 1.90 24.30 5.20
N VAL A 430 2.64 23.49 4.43
CA VAL A 430 3.59 24.02 3.42
C VAL A 430 2.85 24.82 2.34
N GLU A 431 1.70 24.34 1.87
CA GLU A 431 0.88 25.05 0.89
C GLU A 431 0.37 26.39 1.42
N ILE A 432 -0.17 26.43 2.64
CA ILE A 432 -0.59 27.70 3.30
C ILE A 432 0.60 28.66 3.47
N ALA A 433 1.77 28.15 3.87
CA ALA A 433 2.94 28.98 4.05
C ALA A 433 3.39 29.64 2.73
N ILE A 434 3.31 28.94 1.61
CA ILE A 434 3.64 29.44 0.28
C ILE A 434 2.57 30.42 -0.25
N GLU A 435 1.30 30.11 -0.05
CA GLU A 435 0.19 30.93 -0.58
C GLU A 435 -0.06 32.19 0.23
N THR A 436 0.13 32.12 1.54
CA THR A 436 -0.19 33.18 2.47
C THR A 436 1.07 33.70 3.20
N ASN A 437 1.52 32.96 4.22
CA ASN A 437 2.77 33.14 4.95
C ASN A 437 2.92 32.05 6.03
N GLU A 438 4.10 32.01 6.64
CA GLU A 438 4.48 31.02 7.67
C GLU A 438 3.61 31.12 8.94
N ASP A 439 3.30 32.36 9.39
CA ASP A 439 2.50 32.59 10.60
C ASP A 439 1.08 32.03 10.45
N ALA A 440 0.48 32.18 9.27
CA ALA A 440 -0.83 31.58 8.96
C ALA A 440 -0.79 30.07 9.00
N ALA A 441 0.27 29.45 8.47
CA ALA A 441 0.46 28.01 8.50
C ALA A 441 0.63 27.47 9.93
N LEU A 442 1.45 28.12 10.74
CA LEU A 442 1.66 27.75 12.16
C LEU A 442 0.37 27.92 12.98
N ALA A 443 -0.37 29.02 12.75
CA ALA A 443 -1.66 29.23 13.40
C ALA A 443 -2.68 28.15 13.02
N TRP A 444 -2.71 27.76 11.73
CA TRP A 444 -3.57 26.68 11.26
C TRP A 444 -3.18 25.34 11.89
N LEU A 445 -1.89 25.01 11.95
CA LEU A 445 -1.42 23.77 12.61
C LEU A 445 -1.83 23.73 14.08
N ALA A 446 -1.76 24.85 14.79
CA ALA A 446 -2.19 24.94 16.19
C ALA A 446 -3.71 24.74 16.36
N SER A 447 -4.52 24.95 15.31
CA SER A 447 -5.99 24.83 15.37
C SER A 447 -6.49 23.40 15.11
N ILE A 448 -5.67 22.52 14.54
CA ILE A 448 -6.06 21.14 14.19
C ILE A 448 -5.61 20.08 15.22
N HIS A 449 -4.95 20.54 16.30
CA HIS A 449 -4.47 19.67 17.40
C HIS A 449 -5.45 19.63 18.57
#